data_9f807ed082da301af38472c2e1e4c8c7
#
_entry.id   9f807ed082da301af38472c2e1e4c8c7
#
_cell.length_a   1.000
_cell.length_b   1.000
_cell.length_c   1.000
_cell.angle_alpha   90.00
_cell.angle_beta   90.00
_cell.angle_gamma   90.00
#
_symmetry.space_group_name_H-M   'P 1'
#
loop_
_entity.id
_entity.type
_entity.pdbx_description
1 polymer ?
#
loop_
_entity_poly.entity_id
_entity_poly.type
_entity_poly.pdbx_seq_one_letter_code
_entity_poly.pdbx_strand_id
1 'polypeptide(L)'
;KFEDNSYNKVKDIYTNKNNEYSYLNFIGLHFHIGSQILDFSDFKSLCKRIDEIVDKFNSLNIIIEHLNLGGGLGVDYVNPEKNPIPDFKGFFETYLNNLSCLKKIGENLNGNKKIKFLFELGRSIICQSGNLICKVNYIKQGIEKKFCMVDAGMNDLIRPALYGAIHKIEKVGKAEEEEVYDVVGPICESSD
;
A
#
# COMPACT_ATOMS: atom_id res chain seq x y z
N LYS A 1 -14.47 2.49 -6.73
CA LYS A 1 -15.13 3.33 -7.76
C LYS A 1 -15.64 4.57 -7.06
N PHE A 2 -15.20 5.73 -7.52
CA PHE A 2 -15.80 6.99 -7.11
C PHE A 2 -17.12 7.07 -7.89
N GLU A 3 -18.19 6.63 -7.27
CA GLU A 3 -19.53 6.67 -7.86
C GLU A 3 -19.99 8.13 -7.99
N ASP A 4 -20.82 8.44 -8.96
CA ASP A 4 -21.34 9.81 -9.16
C ASP A 4 -22.01 10.36 -7.89
N ASN A 5 -22.60 9.50 -7.07
CA ASN A 5 -23.15 9.85 -5.77
C ASN A 5 -22.10 10.34 -4.76
N SER A 6 -20.90 9.76 -4.76
CA SER A 6 -19.80 10.17 -3.86
C SER A 6 -19.25 11.54 -4.25
N TYR A 7 -19.14 11.80 -5.55
CA TYR A 7 -18.73 13.10 -6.06
C TYR A 7 -19.73 14.21 -5.64
N ASN A 8 -21.01 13.99 -5.82
CA ASN A 8 -22.03 14.96 -5.45
C ASN A 8 -22.02 15.24 -3.95
N LYS A 9 -21.87 14.21 -3.10
CA LYS A 9 -21.75 14.39 -1.64
C LYS A 9 -20.54 15.25 -1.27
N VAL A 10 -19.36 14.96 -1.85
CA VAL A 10 -18.16 15.75 -1.59
C VAL A 10 -18.32 17.18 -2.08
N LYS A 11 -18.91 17.38 -3.26
CA LYS A 11 -19.25 18.70 -3.79
C LYS A 11 -20.14 19.46 -2.82
N ASP A 12 -21.23 18.84 -2.33
CA ASP A 12 -22.17 19.45 -1.41
C ASP A 12 -21.49 19.86 -0.09
N ILE A 13 -20.62 19.03 0.44
CA ILE A 13 -19.81 19.35 1.62
C ILE A 13 -18.95 20.59 1.39
N TYR A 14 -18.23 20.67 0.25
CA TYR A 14 -17.41 21.83 -0.07
C TYR A 14 -18.23 23.11 -0.26
N THR A 15 -19.40 23.03 -0.90
CA THR A 15 -20.27 24.18 -1.16
C THR A 15 -21.02 24.66 0.07
N ASN A 16 -21.40 23.75 0.98
CA ASN A 16 -22.18 24.04 2.18
C ASN A 16 -21.35 24.13 3.47
N LYS A 17 -20.03 24.18 3.38
CA LYS A 17 -19.13 24.20 4.53
C LYS A 17 -19.39 25.31 5.54
N ASN A 18 -19.94 26.43 5.11
CA ASN A 18 -20.23 27.59 5.97
C ASN A 18 -21.54 27.44 6.78
N ASN A 19 -22.36 26.47 6.45
CA ASN A 19 -23.64 26.19 7.13
C ASN A 19 -23.53 24.97 8.05
N GLU A 20 -23.76 23.79 7.48
CA GLU A 20 -23.80 22.53 8.23
C GLU A 20 -22.43 22.08 8.73
N TYR A 21 -21.35 22.45 8.02
CA TYR A 21 -19.97 22.02 8.31
C TYR A 21 -19.05 23.17 8.75
N SER A 22 -19.62 24.16 9.45
CA SER A 22 -18.88 25.39 9.84
C SER A 22 -17.62 25.14 10.71
N TYR A 23 -17.60 24.01 11.43
CA TYR A 23 -16.44 23.60 12.25
C TYR A 23 -15.40 22.75 11.51
N LEU A 24 -15.66 22.40 10.23
CA LEU A 24 -14.76 21.60 9.42
C LEU A 24 -14.03 22.46 8.39
N ASN A 25 -12.74 22.21 8.23
CA ASN A 25 -11.93 22.82 7.19
C ASN A 25 -11.56 21.77 6.13
N PHE A 26 -12.28 21.80 5.01
CA PHE A 26 -12.03 20.89 3.88
C PHE A 26 -10.91 21.46 3.01
N ILE A 27 -9.73 20.88 3.08
CA ILE A 27 -8.51 21.38 2.42
C ILE A 27 -8.05 20.56 1.24
N GLY A 28 -8.56 19.33 1.07
CA GLY A 28 -8.03 18.46 0.04
C GLY A 28 -8.76 17.15 -0.16
N LEU A 29 -8.15 16.29 -0.95
CA LEU A 29 -8.64 14.96 -1.30
C LEU A 29 -7.62 13.90 -0.92
N HIS A 30 -8.10 12.72 -0.55
CA HIS A 30 -7.29 11.54 -0.24
C HIS A 30 -7.68 10.38 -1.15
N PHE A 31 -6.67 9.68 -1.65
CA PHE A 31 -6.79 8.51 -2.51
C PHE A 31 -5.96 7.37 -1.95
N HIS A 32 -6.51 6.17 -1.99
CA HIS A 32 -5.76 4.96 -1.65
C HIS A 32 -6.34 3.79 -2.44
N ILE A 33 -5.53 3.13 -3.28
CA ILE A 33 -6.01 2.11 -4.21
C ILE A 33 -5.70 0.68 -3.79
N GLY A 34 -4.96 0.52 -2.71
CA GLY A 34 -4.62 -0.80 -2.19
C GLY A 34 -3.23 -0.87 -1.59
N SER A 35 -2.80 -2.09 -1.30
CA SER A 35 -1.50 -2.38 -0.69
C SER A 35 -0.79 -3.49 -1.46
N GLN A 36 0.54 -3.51 -1.40
CA GLN A 36 1.38 -4.49 -2.09
C GLN A 36 1.25 -4.40 -3.63
N ILE A 37 1.27 -3.19 -4.15
CA ILE A 37 1.18 -2.92 -5.59
C ILE A 37 2.60 -2.90 -6.14
N LEU A 38 2.90 -3.79 -7.06
CA LEU A 38 4.20 -3.89 -7.75
C LEU A 38 4.12 -3.39 -9.20
N ASP A 39 2.93 -3.41 -9.79
CA ASP A 39 2.71 -2.88 -11.15
C ASP A 39 2.35 -1.40 -11.12
N PHE A 40 3.24 -0.58 -11.64
CA PHE A 40 3.03 0.88 -11.70
C PHE A 40 1.91 1.32 -12.66
N SER A 41 1.36 0.42 -13.48
CA SER A 41 0.19 0.72 -14.31
C SER A 41 -1.03 1.12 -13.49
N ASP A 42 -1.17 0.57 -12.27
CA ASP A 42 -2.24 0.91 -11.33
C ASP A 42 -2.11 2.37 -10.86
N PHE A 43 -0.89 2.80 -10.53
CA PHE A 43 -0.62 4.19 -10.15
C PHE A 43 -0.80 5.16 -11.32
N LYS A 44 -0.47 4.75 -12.56
CA LYS A 44 -0.76 5.56 -13.76
C LYS A 44 -2.27 5.74 -13.96
N SER A 45 -3.03 4.68 -13.76
CA SER A 45 -4.49 4.72 -13.82
C SER A 45 -5.10 5.61 -12.73
N LEU A 46 -4.53 5.58 -11.52
CA LEU A 46 -4.87 6.48 -10.43
C LEU A 46 -4.61 7.94 -10.82
N CYS A 47 -3.46 8.27 -11.41
CA CYS A 47 -3.13 9.63 -11.85
C CYS A 47 -4.20 10.20 -12.78
N LYS A 48 -4.64 9.45 -13.79
CA LYS A 48 -5.72 9.87 -14.70
C LYS A 48 -7.00 10.17 -13.93
N ARG A 49 -7.35 9.31 -12.98
CA ARG A 49 -8.57 9.50 -12.19
C ARG A 49 -8.49 10.71 -11.26
N ILE A 50 -7.32 10.98 -10.69
CA ILE A 50 -7.08 12.17 -9.88
C ILE A 50 -7.26 13.44 -10.73
N ASP A 51 -6.62 13.49 -11.90
CA ASP A 51 -6.74 14.63 -12.81
C ASP A 51 -8.21 14.91 -13.18
N GLU A 52 -8.99 13.89 -13.54
CA GLU A 52 -10.43 14.03 -13.83
C GLU A 52 -11.22 14.63 -12.64
N ILE A 53 -10.91 14.20 -11.41
CA ILE A 53 -11.58 14.68 -10.20
C ILE A 53 -11.15 16.11 -9.89
N VAL A 54 -9.86 16.40 -9.94
CA VAL A 54 -9.32 17.76 -9.70
C VAL A 54 -9.90 18.75 -10.72
N ASP A 55 -9.96 18.39 -12.01
CA ASP A 55 -10.55 19.25 -13.05
C ASP A 55 -12.04 19.52 -12.79
N LYS A 56 -12.80 18.52 -12.33
CA LYS A 56 -14.21 18.72 -11.92
C LYS A 56 -14.34 19.70 -10.76
N PHE A 57 -13.48 19.62 -9.73
CA PHE A 57 -13.51 20.57 -8.62
C PHE A 57 -13.09 21.96 -9.05
N ASN A 58 -12.06 22.06 -9.90
CA ASN A 58 -11.62 23.35 -10.47
C ASN A 58 -12.73 24.03 -11.26
N SER A 59 -13.53 23.27 -12.04
CA SER A 59 -14.69 23.83 -12.79
C SER A 59 -15.78 24.40 -11.89
N LEU A 60 -15.79 24.02 -10.63
CA LEU A 60 -16.71 24.55 -9.60
C LEU A 60 -16.07 25.66 -8.76
N ASN A 61 -14.90 26.14 -9.12
CA ASN A 61 -14.09 27.08 -8.32
C ASN A 61 -13.76 26.58 -6.90
N ILE A 62 -13.68 25.26 -6.71
CA ILE A 62 -13.28 24.65 -5.45
C ILE A 62 -11.77 24.42 -5.50
N ILE A 63 -11.04 25.10 -4.62
CA ILE A 63 -9.59 25.02 -4.58
C ILE A 63 -9.17 23.80 -3.74
N ILE A 64 -8.40 22.91 -4.33
CA ILE A 64 -7.77 21.79 -3.63
C ILE A 64 -6.37 22.22 -3.21
N GLU A 65 -6.14 22.32 -1.90
CA GLU A 65 -4.84 22.71 -1.33
C GLU A 65 -3.94 21.49 -1.05
N HIS A 66 -4.54 20.32 -0.77
CA HIS A 66 -3.83 19.10 -0.43
C HIS A 66 -4.31 17.93 -1.29
N LEU A 67 -3.38 17.15 -1.82
CA LEU A 67 -3.65 15.86 -2.44
C LEU A 67 -2.84 14.79 -1.71
N ASN A 68 -3.53 13.95 -0.95
CA ASN A 68 -2.95 12.76 -0.38
C ASN A 68 -3.10 11.61 -1.40
N LEU A 69 -1.98 11.15 -1.94
CA LEU A 69 -1.91 10.14 -2.97
C LEU A 69 -1.88 8.71 -2.40
N GLY A 70 -1.99 8.60 -1.06
CA GLY A 70 -1.98 7.34 -0.34
C GLY A 70 -0.61 6.67 -0.34
N GLY A 71 -0.64 5.37 -0.21
CA GLY A 71 0.54 4.52 -0.23
C GLY A 71 0.38 3.37 -1.22
N GLY A 72 0.72 2.18 -0.76
CA GLY A 72 0.45 0.95 -1.49
C GLY A 72 1.65 0.37 -2.23
N LEU A 73 2.78 1.09 -2.35
CA LEU A 73 3.99 0.55 -2.94
C LEU A 73 4.39 -0.77 -2.26
N GLY A 74 4.53 -1.82 -3.06
CA GLY A 74 4.85 -3.17 -2.62
C GLY A 74 6.33 -3.39 -2.37
N VAL A 75 6.62 -4.56 -1.80
CA VAL A 75 7.97 -5.09 -1.56
C VAL A 75 8.10 -6.48 -2.18
N ASP A 76 9.31 -6.90 -2.51
CA ASP A 76 9.56 -8.25 -2.98
C ASP A 76 9.71 -9.20 -1.78
N TYR A 77 8.69 -10.00 -1.52
CA TYR A 77 8.70 -11.02 -0.47
C TYR A 77 9.37 -12.33 -0.91
N VAL A 78 9.53 -12.52 -2.22
CA VAL A 78 10.09 -13.77 -2.77
C VAL A 78 11.61 -13.71 -2.81
N ASN A 79 12.16 -12.57 -3.24
CA ASN A 79 13.60 -12.37 -3.35
C ASN A 79 14.04 -11.09 -2.63
N PRO A 80 13.83 -10.98 -1.31
CA PRO A 80 14.09 -9.76 -0.57
C PRO A 80 15.58 -9.33 -0.60
N GLU A 81 16.51 -10.25 -0.75
CA GLU A 81 17.95 -9.92 -0.84
C GLU A 81 18.32 -9.34 -2.22
N LYS A 82 17.61 -9.75 -3.28
CA LYS A 82 17.85 -9.21 -4.62
C LYS A 82 17.26 -7.82 -4.78
N ASN A 83 16.12 -7.59 -4.14
CA ASN A 83 15.36 -6.35 -4.19
C ASN A 83 15.13 -5.80 -2.77
N PRO A 84 16.22 -5.46 -2.03
CA PRO A 84 16.12 -5.07 -0.63
C PRO A 84 15.43 -3.72 -0.44
N ILE A 85 15.41 -2.88 -1.46
CA ILE A 85 14.78 -1.55 -1.42
C ILE A 85 13.70 -1.50 -2.50
N PRO A 86 12.44 -1.18 -2.14
CA PRO A 86 11.39 -0.94 -3.11
C PRO A 86 11.77 0.16 -4.10
N ASP A 87 11.24 0.08 -5.31
CA ASP A 87 11.50 1.10 -6.34
C ASP A 87 10.78 2.42 -6.06
N PHE A 88 11.24 3.13 -5.03
CA PHE A 88 10.75 4.47 -4.69
C PHE A 88 10.93 5.44 -5.85
N LYS A 89 12.02 5.32 -6.60
CA LYS A 89 12.29 6.20 -7.74
C LYS A 89 11.21 6.04 -8.80
N GLY A 90 10.97 4.82 -9.27
CA GLY A 90 9.92 4.55 -10.26
C GLY A 90 8.53 4.92 -9.77
N PHE A 91 8.25 4.71 -8.46
CA PHE A 91 7.00 5.12 -7.84
C PHE A 91 6.78 6.63 -7.94
N PHE A 92 7.72 7.46 -7.50
CA PHE A 92 7.59 8.91 -7.57
C PHE A 92 7.64 9.44 -9.01
N GLU A 93 8.50 8.90 -9.87
CA GLU A 93 8.54 9.25 -11.30
C GLU A 93 7.21 8.94 -11.99
N THR A 94 6.50 7.90 -11.58
CA THR A 94 5.18 7.59 -12.11
C THR A 94 4.20 8.73 -11.86
N TYR A 95 4.15 9.28 -10.65
CA TYR A 95 3.30 10.44 -10.35
C TYR A 95 3.78 11.70 -11.07
N LEU A 96 5.09 11.99 -11.04
CA LEU A 96 5.67 13.18 -11.70
C LEU A 96 5.38 13.21 -13.20
N ASN A 97 5.41 12.06 -13.85
CA ASN A 97 5.23 11.97 -15.29
C ASN A 97 3.76 11.92 -15.73
N ASN A 98 2.86 11.43 -14.89
CA ASN A 98 1.48 11.13 -15.29
C ASN A 98 0.42 12.02 -14.61
N LEU A 99 0.75 12.74 -13.53
CA LEU A 99 -0.20 13.60 -12.85
C LEU A 99 -0.10 15.04 -13.39
N SER A 100 -1.12 15.47 -14.11
CA SER A 100 -1.11 16.77 -14.81
C SER A 100 -1.08 17.95 -13.85
N CYS A 101 -1.73 17.84 -12.70
CA CYS A 101 -1.72 18.90 -11.69
C CYS A 101 -0.31 19.10 -11.06
N LEU A 102 0.55 18.06 -11.05
CA LEU A 102 1.96 18.21 -10.66
C LEU A 102 2.76 19.03 -11.68
N LYS A 103 2.50 18.84 -12.97
CA LYS A 103 3.21 19.55 -14.05
C LYS A 103 2.90 21.05 -14.05
N LYS A 104 1.72 21.43 -13.57
CA LYS A 104 1.26 22.82 -13.46
C LYS A 104 1.76 23.56 -12.21
N ILE A 105 2.59 22.92 -11.36
CA ILE A 105 3.15 23.54 -10.13
C ILE A 105 4.01 24.78 -10.43
N GLY A 106 4.52 24.92 -11.66
CA GLY A 106 5.22 26.15 -12.12
C GLY A 106 4.30 27.26 -12.63
N GLU A 107 3.04 26.94 -12.95
CA GLU A 107 2.05 27.86 -13.47
C GLU A 107 1.01 28.13 -12.37
N ASN A 108 0.80 29.40 -12.04
CA ASN A 108 -0.18 29.84 -11.04
C ASN A 108 -1.60 29.38 -11.42
N LEU A 109 -2.04 28.24 -10.92
CA LEU A 109 -3.45 27.88 -10.94
C LEU A 109 -4.16 28.72 -9.87
N ASN A 110 -4.89 29.73 -10.32
CA ASN A 110 -5.75 30.60 -9.49
C ASN A 110 -5.06 31.23 -8.26
N GLY A 111 -4.02 32.04 -8.48
CA GLY A 111 -3.53 33.01 -7.48
C GLY A 111 -2.89 32.41 -6.24
N ASN A 112 -1.64 31.98 -6.33
CA ASN A 112 -0.69 31.82 -5.22
C ASN A 112 -0.74 30.62 -4.27
N LYS A 113 -1.61 29.62 -4.40
CA LYS A 113 -1.53 28.43 -3.54
C LYS A 113 -1.00 27.20 -4.30
N LYS A 114 0.18 26.71 -3.90
CA LYS A 114 0.75 25.45 -4.40
C LYS A 114 0.01 24.28 -3.76
N ILE A 115 -0.43 23.30 -4.55
CA ILE A 115 -0.97 22.05 -4.03
C ILE A 115 0.13 21.33 -3.26
N LYS A 116 -0.17 20.91 -2.03
CA LYS A 116 0.70 20.08 -1.21
C LYS A 116 0.38 18.61 -1.46
N PHE A 117 1.40 17.84 -1.83
CA PHE A 117 1.30 16.39 -2.02
C PHE A 117 1.73 15.65 -0.76
N LEU A 118 0.95 14.64 -0.42
CA LEU A 118 1.14 13.78 0.75
C LEU A 118 1.15 12.33 0.29
N PHE A 119 1.95 11.51 0.96
CA PHE A 119 2.03 10.06 0.72
C PHE A 119 1.97 9.32 2.06
N GLU A 120 1.38 8.12 2.03
CA GLU A 120 1.20 7.25 3.19
C GLU A 120 1.91 5.91 2.98
N LEU A 121 3.21 5.98 2.66
CA LEU A 121 4.02 4.79 2.48
C LEU A 121 4.27 4.12 3.83
N GLY A 122 3.76 2.92 4.00
CA GLY A 122 3.94 2.13 5.23
C GLY A 122 4.85 0.93 4.97
N ARG A 123 4.29 -0.12 4.34
CA ARG A 123 4.99 -1.38 4.10
C ARG A 123 6.34 -1.21 3.41
N SER A 124 6.40 -0.42 2.36
CA SER A 124 7.64 -0.17 1.61
C SER A 124 8.77 0.44 2.44
N ILE A 125 8.43 1.13 3.54
CA ILE A 125 9.44 1.75 4.42
C ILE A 125 9.91 0.76 5.48
N ILE A 126 9.00 0.00 6.10
CA ILE A 126 9.32 -0.72 7.34
C ILE A 126 9.44 -2.25 7.16
N CYS A 127 8.85 -2.82 6.11
CA CYS A 127 8.68 -4.27 6.00
C CYS A 127 9.99 -5.04 6.08
N GLN A 128 11.04 -4.53 5.45
CA GLN A 128 12.32 -5.22 5.37
C GLN A 128 13.23 -5.05 6.59
N SER A 129 12.81 -4.26 7.55
CA SER A 129 13.51 -4.12 8.83
C SER A 129 13.02 -5.11 9.91
N GLY A 130 11.96 -5.88 9.62
CA GLY A 130 11.36 -6.82 10.56
C GLY A 130 11.60 -8.28 10.18
N ASN A 131 11.90 -9.12 11.19
CA ASN A 131 11.99 -10.56 11.04
C ASN A 131 11.16 -11.23 12.15
N LEU A 132 10.42 -12.29 11.80
CA LEU A 132 9.82 -13.19 12.76
C LEU A 132 10.81 -14.32 13.04
N ILE A 133 11.31 -14.40 14.27
CA ILE A 133 12.21 -15.47 14.71
C ILE A 133 11.37 -16.48 15.46
N CYS A 134 11.46 -17.74 15.02
CA CYS A 134 10.76 -18.85 15.66
C CYS A 134 11.69 -20.04 15.85
N LYS A 135 11.30 -20.93 16.75
CA LYS A 135 12.02 -22.16 17.07
C LYS A 135 11.33 -23.35 16.45
N VAL A 136 12.12 -24.23 15.85
CA VAL A 136 11.63 -25.55 15.43
C VAL A 136 11.42 -26.41 16.66
N ASN A 137 10.17 -26.81 16.90
CA ASN A 137 9.80 -27.69 17.99
C ASN A 137 9.94 -29.15 17.61
N TYR A 138 9.57 -29.48 16.37
CA TYR A 138 9.55 -30.88 15.93
C TYR A 138 9.59 -30.99 14.39
N ILE A 139 10.25 -32.04 13.89
CA ILE A 139 10.22 -32.44 12.49
C ILE A 139 9.42 -33.72 12.38
N LYS A 140 8.33 -33.70 11.61
CA LYS A 140 7.48 -34.86 11.38
C LYS A 140 7.63 -35.36 9.96
N GLN A 141 7.97 -36.64 9.81
CA GLN A 141 7.91 -37.34 8.55
C GLN A 141 6.49 -37.83 8.33
N GLY A 142 5.78 -37.28 7.35
CA GLY A 142 4.54 -37.80 6.85
C GLY A 142 4.75 -38.83 5.71
N ILE A 143 3.66 -39.32 5.13
CA ILE A 143 3.72 -40.27 4.01
C ILE A 143 4.22 -39.55 2.75
N GLU A 144 3.64 -38.39 2.44
CA GLU A 144 3.91 -37.66 1.21
C GLU A 144 4.81 -36.42 1.43
N LYS A 145 4.82 -35.89 2.65
CA LYS A 145 5.46 -34.60 2.98
C LYS A 145 6.21 -34.67 4.30
N LYS A 146 7.19 -33.78 4.45
CA LYS A 146 7.82 -33.48 5.73
C LYS A 146 7.27 -32.18 6.30
N PHE A 147 7.05 -32.15 7.61
CA PHE A 147 6.53 -30.98 8.32
C PHE A 147 7.58 -30.45 9.28
N CYS A 148 7.83 -29.15 9.21
CA CYS A 148 8.64 -28.43 10.18
C CYS A 148 7.69 -27.65 11.10
N MET A 149 7.50 -28.15 12.32
CA MET A 149 6.60 -27.54 13.30
C MET A 149 7.37 -26.49 14.09
N VAL A 150 6.90 -25.25 14.04
CA VAL A 150 7.51 -24.12 14.72
C VAL A 150 6.61 -23.60 15.84
N ASP A 151 7.15 -22.74 16.73
CA ASP A 151 6.41 -22.11 17.82
C ASP A 151 5.75 -20.77 17.44
N ALA A 152 5.69 -20.46 16.16
CA ALA A 152 4.97 -19.32 15.61
C ALA A 152 3.86 -19.82 14.67
N GLY A 153 2.71 -19.15 14.67
CA GLY A 153 1.57 -19.51 13.86
C GLY A 153 0.83 -18.32 13.28
N MET A 154 -0.37 -18.56 12.79
CA MET A 154 -1.20 -17.52 12.16
C MET A 154 -1.55 -16.35 13.10
N ASN A 155 -1.49 -16.54 14.41
CA ASN A 155 -1.66 -15.49 15.41
C ASN A 155 -0.46 -14.53 15.48
N ASP A 156 0.72 -14.96 15.04
CA ASP A 156 1.94 -14.15 14.98
C ASP A 156 2.12 -13.55 13.59
N LEU A 157 1.80 -14.31 12.54
CA LEU A 157 1.91 -13.92 11.14
C LEU A 157 0.67 -14.36 10.35
N ILE A 158 -0.40 -13.59 10.41
CA ILE A 158 -1.69 -13.92 9.79
C ILE A 158 -1.67 -13.93 8.26
N ARG A 159 -0.73 -13.25 7.62
CA ARG A 159 -0.78 -12.97 6.18
C ARG A 159 -0.76 -14.21 5.27
N PRO A 160 0.01 -15.29 5.54
CA PRO A 160 -0.07 -16.52 4.76
C PRO A 160 -1.48 -17.11 4.77
N ALA A 161 -2.08 -17.24 5.95
CA ALA A 161 -3.42 -17.83 6.10
C ALA A 161 -4.52 -16.94 5.48
N LEU A 162 -4.46 -15.61 5.68
CA LEU A 162 -5.52 -14.69 5.27
C LEU A 162 -5.44 -14.27 3.80
N TYR A 163 -4.24 -14.12 3.26
CA TYR A 163 -4.01 -13.55 1.93
C TYR A 163 -3.25 -14.49 0.98
N GLY A 164 -2.89 -15.69 1.40
CA GLY A 164 -1.98 -16.55 0.64
C GLY A 164 -0.61 -15.90 0.41
N ALA A 165 -0.19 -15.00 1.31
CA ALA A 165 1.05 -14.27 1.15
C ALA A 165 2.25 -15.18 1.37
N ILE A 166 3.24 -15.05 0.50
CA ILE A 166 4.53 -15.76 0.63
C ILE A 166 5.47 -14.85 1.41
N HIS A 167 6.13 -15.43 2.42
CA HIS A 167 7.24 -14.81 3.13
C HIS A 167 8.43 -15.75 3.02
N LYS A 168 9.63 -15.17 2.82
CA LYS A 168 10.85 -15.98 2.80
C LYS A 168 11.10 -16.57 4.17
N ILE A 169 11.43 -17.85 4.21
CA ILE A 169 11.81 -18.58 5.44
C ILE A 169 13.26 -19.00 5.30
N GLU A 170 14.05 -18.76 6.32
CA GLU A 170 15.45 -19.12 6.37
C GLU A 170 15.82 -19.75 7.70
N LYS A 171 16.71 -20.73 7.66
CA LYS A 171 17.33 -21.29 8.86
C LYS A 171 18.38 -20.30 9.39
N VAL A 172 18.36 -20.05 10.69
CA VAL A 172 19.44 -19.31 11.35
C VAL A 172 20.65 -20.24 11.48
N GLY A 173 21.78 -19.83 10.91
CA GLY A 173 23.02 -20.61 10.87
C GLY A 173 23.20 -21.37 9.54
N LYS A 174 24.27 -22.20 9.49
CA LYS A 174 24.59 -22.97 8.28
C LYS A 174 23.68 -24.19 8.16
N ALA A 175 23.18 -24.44 6.97
CA ALA A 175 22.53 -25.71 6.61
C ALA A 175 23.59 -26.70 6.13
N GLU A 176 23.52 -27.94 6.60
CA GLU A 176 24.40 -29.02 6.13
C GLU A 176 23.75 -29.77 4.97
N GLU A 177 22.43 -29.89 4.99
CA GLU A 177 21.59 -30.49 3.94
C GLU A 177 20.34 -29.67 3.74
N GLU A 178 19.85 -29.61 2.51
CA GLU A 178 18.61 -28.94 2.15
C GLU A 178 17.52 -29.96 1.87
N GLU A 179 16.37 -29.78 2.51
CA GLU A 179 15.16 -30.59 2.28
C GLU A 179 13.94 -29.70 2.17
N VAL A 180 12.90 -30.19 1.51
CA VAL A 180 11.63 -29.49 1.38
C VAL A 180 10.71 -29.84 2.55
N TYR A 181 10.20 -28.80 3.21
CA TYR A 181 9.26 -28.89 4.33
C TYR A 181 8.04 -28.03 4.10
N ASP A 182 6.88 -28.48 4.54
CA ASP A 182 5.78 -27.59 4.87
C ASP A 182 6.04 -27.04 6.28
N VAL A 183 6.23 -25.73 6.42
CA VAL A 183 6.42 -25.09 7.73
C VAL A 183 5.05 -24.78 8.30
N VAL A 184 4.77 -25.28 9.50
CA VAL A 184 3.46 -25.22 10.14
C VAL A 184 3.57 -24.72 11.58
N GLY A 185 2.56 -23.98 12.01
CA GLY A 185 2.45 -23.48 13.37
C GLY A 185 1.72 -24.42 14.33
N PRO A 186 1.46 -23.94 15.56
CA PRO A 186 0.82 -24.75 16.61
C PRO A 186 -0.71 -24.65 16.62
N ILE A 187 -1.32 -23.83 15.77
CA ILE A 187 -2.76 -23.60 15.80
C ILE A 187 -3.50 -24.75 15.11
N CYS A 188 -4.61 -25.19 15.67
CA CYS A 188 -5.44 -26.26 15.13
C CYS A 188 -6.31 -25.76 13.95
N GLU A 189 -5.64 -25.27 12.93
CA GLU A 189 -6.25 -24.77 11.68
C GLU A 189 -5.42 -25.21 10.48
N SER A 190 -6.07 -25.63 9.40
CA SER A 190 -5.40 -26.18 8.22
C SER A 190 -4.52 -25.18 7.45
N SER A 191 -4.70 -23.90 7.69
CA SER A 191 -3.94 -22.81 7.07
C SER A 191 -2.80 -22.25 7.92
N ASP A 192 -2.54 -22.86 9.09
CA ASP A 192 -1.48 -22.41 10.03
C ASP A 192 -0.09 -22.95 9.68
#